data_cd3ec9f9a46f577eb25f2a627db2f51a
#
_entry.id   cd3ec9f9a46f577eb25f2a627db2f51a
#
_cell.length_a   1.000
_cell.length_b   1.000
_cell.length_c   1.000
_cell.angle_alpha   90.00
_cell.angle_beta   90.00
_cell.angle_gamma   90.00
#
_symmetry.space_group_name_H-M   'P 1'
#
loop_
_entity.id
_entity.type
_entity.pdbx_description
1 polymer ?
#
loop_
_entity_poly.entity_id
_entity_poly.type
_entity_poly.pdbx_seq_one_letter_code
_entity_poly.pdbx_strand_id
1 'polypeptide(L)'
;MASPYIEIEVGGRTVKVTNPDKVYFPAIGATKRELVEYYVSVGEGALRALRDRPTYLKRHPDGVESEAIYQKRMPKHPEWIETVTVRFPSGRTADAFCPTEVAGIAWCANLGTIDFHPWHARRPDLDHPDELRIDIDPQPGTSFEQARTVAFVAREVLGDLGMEGFPKTSGNRGIHVNVRVEPRWTFTEVRYAAIAFAREVERRSDGLATTAWWKEERGEKVFIDYNQNARDRTVAGAYSVRARPDATVSAPVTWEELGDCDPRDFDIRTMPERFAKLGDVHRGMDDRAFAIGTLLEWYEADERGDLPYPPNYPKMPGEPMRVQPSKARARPGDDQP
;
A
#
# COMPACT_ATOMS: atom_id res chain seq x y z
N MET A 1 17.10 29.35 20.23
CA MET A 1 16.89 28.34 21.29
C MET A 1 16.79 26.98 20.63
N ALA A 2 17.37 25.93 21.22
CA ALA A 2 17.20 24.58 20.70
C ALA A 2 15.73 24.14 20.87
N SER A 3 15.17 23.42 19.88
CA SER A 3 13.81 22.87 19.98
C SER A 3 13.72 21.93 21.18
N PRO A 4 12.59 21.91 21.92
CA PRO A 4 12.35 20.92 22.97
C PRO A 4 12.39 19.50 22.38
N TYR A 5 12.88 18.56 23.16
CA TYR A 5 12.94 17.17 22.73
C TYR A 5 12.79 16.22 23.92
N ILE A 6 12.41 14.99 23.62
CA ILE A 6 12.50 13.84 24.50
C ILE A 6 13.34 12.75 23.84
N GLU A 7 13.79 11.79 24.62
CA GLU A 7 14.48 10.59 24.14
C GLU A 7 13.65 9.36 24.45
N ILE A 8 13.54 8.45 23.47
CA ILE A 8 12.78 7.20 23.57
C ILE A 8 13.74 6.06 23.26
N GLU A 9 13.83 5.08 24.14
CA GLU A 9 14.62 3.88 23.92
C GLU A 9 13.81 2.86 23.08
N VAL A 10 14.38 2.43 21.95
CA VAL A 10 13.74 1.50 20.99
C VAL A 10 14.76 0.48 20.53
N GLY A 11 14.66 -0.77 21.00
CA GLY A 11 15.53 -1.87 20.56
C GLY A 11 17.02 -1.61 20.77
N GLY A 12 17.39 -0.92 21.87
CA GLY A 12 18.79 -0.58 22.20
C GLY A 12 19.32 0.68 21.46
N ARG A 13 18.44 1.42 20.78
CA ARG A 13 18.73 2.73 20.17
C ARG A 13 18.02 3.82 20.92
N THR A 14 18.67 4.94 21.13
CA THR A 14 18.05 6.16 21.64
C THR A 14 17.56 7.00 20.45
N VAL A 15 16.25 7.17 20.33
CA VAL A 15 15.61 7.99 19.29
C VAL A 15 15.21 9.33 19.89
N LYS A 16 15.80 10.41 19.36
CA LYS A 16 15.47 11.78 19.75
C LYS A 16 14.22 12.25 19.02
N VAL A 17 13.17 12.59 19.79
CA VAL A 17 11.90 13.14 19.28
C VAL A 17 11.86 14.63 19.55
N THR A 18 11.98 15.45 18.50
CA THR A 18 11.95 16.92 18.58
C THR A 18 10.52 17.43 18.54
N ASN A 19 10.23 18.50 19.30
CA ASN A 19 8.90 19.09 19.42
C ASN A 19 7.81 18.05 19.74
N PRO A 20 7.96 17.24 20.80
CA PRO A 20 7.08 16.10 21.08
C PRO A 20 5.62 16.49 21.24
N ASP A 21 5.34 17.65 21.82
CA ASP A 21 3.99 18.12 22.12
C ASP A 21 3.33 18.86 20.94
N LYS A 22 4.00 18.93 19.77
CA LYS A 22 3.40 19.48 18.55
C LYS A 22 2.19 18.65 18.16
N VAL A 23 1.03 19.29 18.05
CA VAL A 23 -0.20 18.63 17.62
C VAL A 23 -0.08 18.25 16.14
N TYR A 24 -0.17 16.97 15.85
CA TYR A 24 -0.08 16.40 14.50
C TYR A 24 -1.43 16.11 13.89
N PHE A 25 -2.42 15.76 14.72
CA PHE A 25 -3.79 15.46 14.31
C PHE A 25 -4.76 16.33 15.13
N PRO A 26 -5.02 17.58 14.70
CA PRO A 26 -5.82 18.52 15.47
C PRO A 26 -7.23 18.04 15.81
N ALA A 27 -7.87 17.29 14.89
CA ALA A 27 -9.24 16.79 15.09
C ALA A 27 -9.39 15.86 16.31
N ILE A 28 -8.32 15.15 16.68
CA ILE A 28 -8.30 14.23 17.82
C ILE A 28 -7.31 14.68 18.92
N GLY A 29 -6.63 15.80 18.72
CA GLY A 29 -5.62 16.33 19.63
C GLY A 29 -4.37 15.47 19.79
N ALA A 30 -4.07 14.56 18.84
CA ALA A 30 -2.92 13.69 18.95
C ALA A 30 -1.63 14.42 18.54
N THR A 31 -0.56 14.16 19.30
CA THR A 31 0.72 14.82 19.19
C THR A 31 1.73 14.04 18.37
N LYS A 32 2.87 14.67 18.07
CA LYS A 32 4.01 14.01 17.45
C LYS A 32 4.58 12.89 18.33
N ARG A 33 4.58 13.07 19.65
CA ARG A 33 4.96 12.02 20.60
C ARG A 33 4.07 10.79 20.41
N GLU A 34 2.75 10.97 20.42
CA GLU A 34 1.80 9.86 20.25
C GLU A 34 2.02 9.13 18.92
N LEU A 35 2.34 9.83 17.83
CA LEU A 35 2.66 9.21 16.54
C LEU A 35 3.92 8.33 16.63
N VAL A 36 4.99 8.81 17.29
CA VAL A 36 6.23 8.03 17.45
C VAL A 36 6.00 6.83 18.38
N GLU A 37 5.35 7.05 19.52
CA GLU A 37 5.00 6.01 20.50
C GLU A 37 4.08 4.93 19.88
N TYR A 38 3.15 5.33 19.01
CA TYR A 38 2.35 4.41 18.23
C TYR A 38 3.22 3.47 17.40
N TYR A 39 4.15 4.00 16.59
CA TYR A 39 5.02 3.15 15.77
C TYR A 39 5.97 2.27 16.58
N VAL A 40 6.31 2.69 17.80
CA VAL A 40 7.05 1.82 18.73
C VAL A 40 6.17 0.68 19.23
N SER A 41 4.92 0.97 19.60
CA SER A 41 3.99 -0.02 20.17
C SER A 41 3.57 -1.12 19.21
N VAL A 42 3.40 -0.80 17.91
CA VAL A 42 3.08 -1.77 16.84
C VAL A 42 4.32 -2.17 16.04
N GLY A 43 5.51 -1.86 16.56
CA GLY A 43 6.77 -1.84 15.83
C GLY A 43 7.15 -3.15 15.18
N GLU A 44 6.91 -4.30 15.84
CA GLU A 44 7.23 -5.62 15.28
C GLU A 44 6.37 -5.92 14.03
N GLY A 45 5.07 -5.64 14.08
CA GLY A 45 4.18 -5.82 12.94
C GLY A 45 4.47 -4.85 11.80
N ALA A 46 4.70 -3.57 12.11
CA ALA A 46 5.11 -2.58 11.13
C ALA A 46 6.44 -2.96 10.47
N LEU A 47 7.43 -3.39 11.28
CA LEU A 47 8.72 -3.81 10.76
C LEU A 47 8.60 -5.06 9.87
N ARG A 48 7.79 -6.07 10.24
CA ARG A 48 7.58 -7.23 9.37
C ARG A 48 7.09 -6.81 7.99
N ALA A 49 6.15 -5.87 7.94
CA ALA A 49 5.60 -5.38 6.66
C ALA A 49 6.61 -4.57 5.84
N LEU A 50 7.56 -3.89 6.49
CA LEU A 50 8.49 -2.95 5.86
C LEU A 50 9.92 -3.51 5.73
N ARG A 51 10.27 -4.58 6.44
CA ARG A 51 11.64 -5.10 6.55
C ARG A 51 12.26 -5.37 5.19
N ASP A 52 13.45 -4.79 4.99
CA ASP A 52 14.24 -4.92 3.78
C ASP A 52 13.54 -4.40 2.51
N ARG A 53 12.47 -3.61 2.64
CA ARG A 53 11.77 -3.01 1.51
C ARG A 53 12.14 -1.55 1.31
N PRO A 54 12.50 -1.13 0.10
CA PRO A 54 12.54 0.30 -0.20
C PRO A 54 11.20 0.93 0.19
N THR A 55 11.22 1.90 1.08
CA THR A 55 9.99 2.48 1.65
C THR A 55 9.96 3.98 1.41
N TYR A 56 8.90 4.47 0.79
CA TYR A 56 8.67 5.90 0.61
C TYR A 56 7.94 6.46 1.82
N LEU A 57 8.30 7.69 2.16
CA LEU A 57 7.80 8.38 3.34
C LEU A 57 6.82 9.48 2.92
N LYS A 58 5.58 9.39 3.35
CA LYS A 58 4.64 10.50 3.25
C LYS A 58 4.74 11.32 4.53
N ARG A 59 5.43 12.44 4.43
CA ARG A 59 5.77 13.30 5.58
C ARG A 59 4.87 14.50 5.64
N HIS A 60 4.51 14.86 6.85
CA HIS A 60 3.80 16.09 7.21
C HIS A 60 4.54 16.78 8.38
N PRO A 61 5.65 17.50 8.12
CA PRO A 61 6.47 18.06 9.19
C PRO A 61 5.70 19.01 10.13
N ASP A 62 4.64 19.62 9.62
CA ASP A 62 3.79 20.56 10.35
C ASP A 62 2.43 20.00 10.78
N GLY A 63 2.27 18.66 10.75
CA GLY A 63 1.03 17.98 11.08
C GLY A 63 0.17 17.65 9.86
N VAL A 64 -0.86 16.87 10.05
CA VAL A 64 -1.66 16.24 8.97
C VAL A 64 -2.34 17.23 8.03
N GLU A 65 -2.63 18.44 8.50
CA GLU A 65 -3.24 19.50 7.70
C GLU A 65 -2.24 20.24 6.80
N SER A 66 -0.93 20.03 7.01
CA SER A 66 0.10 20.61 6.17
C SER A 66 0.25 19.87 4.84
N GLU A 67 0.89 20.53 3.86
CA GLU A 67 1.22 19.91 2.58
C GLU A 67 2.11 18.66 2.78
N ALA A 68 1.74 17.59 2.08
CA ALA A 68 2.48 16.32 2.14
C ALA A 68 3.77 16.38 1.32
N ILE A 69 4.87 15.94 1.91
CA ILE A 69 6.15 15.70 1.23
C ILE A 69 6.25 14.20 0.92
N TYR A 70 6.15 13.83 -0.35
CA TYR A 70 6.40 12.46 -0.79
C TYR A 70 7.91 12.25 -0.98
N GLN A 71 8.54 11.67 0.03
CA GLN A 71 9.98 11.52 0.07
C GLN A 71 10.40 10.11 -0.37
N LYS A 72 11.06 10.03 -1.53
CA LYS A 72 11.64 8.79 -2.07
C LYS A 72 13.13 8.64 -1.73
N ARG A 73 13.82 9.73 -1.52
CA ARG A 73 15.25 9.76 -1.16
C ARG A 73 15.41 10.12 0.32
N MET A 74 16.22 9.34 1.03
CA MET A 74 16.51 9.64 2.43
C MET A 74 17.31 10.96 2.56
N PRO A 75 16.98 11.81 3.56
CA PRO A 75 17.81 12.95 3.93
C PRO A 75 19.08 12.48 4.67
N LYS A 76 19.89 13.42 5.14
CA LYS A 76 20.98 13.09 6.08
C LYS A 76 20.40 12.35 7.29
N HIS A 77 20.95 11.19 7.61
CA HIS A 77 20.47 10.29 8.66
C HIS A 77 21.63 9.71 9.46
N PRO A 78 21.39 9.16 10.67
CA PRO A 78 22.37 8.38 11.42
C PRO A 78 22.88 7.17 10.65
N GLU A 79 24.11 6.74 10.91
CA GLU A 79 24.74 5.60 10.21
C GLU A 79 23.98 4.27 10.36
N TRP A 80 23.23 4.10 11.45
CA TRP A 80 22.43 2.90 11.71
C TRP A 80 21.09 2.87 10.96
N ILE A 81 20.72 3.94 10.26
CA ILE A 81 19.57 3.94 9.34
C ILE A 81 20.00 3.33 8.01
N GLU A 82 19.42 2.21 7.67
CA GLU A 82 19.69 1.53 6.43
C GLU A 82 18.94 2.14 5.24
N THR A 83 19.63 2.18 4.10
CA THR A 83 19.05 2.60 2.82
C THR A 83 19.38 1.59 1.72
N VAL A 84 18.63 1.66 0.63
CA VAL A 84 18.91 0.89 -0.58
C VAL A 84 18.69 1.75 -1.82
N THR A 85 19.61 1.64 -2.79
CA THR A 85 19.47 2.37 -4.05
C THR A 85 18.44 1.71 -4.94
N VAL A 86 17.35 2.43 -5.23
CA VAL A 86 16.29 2.01 -6.16
C VAL A 86 16.47 2.67 -7.52
N ARG A 87 16.13 1.94 -8.57
CA ARG A 87 16.05 2.48 -9.93
C ARG A 87 14.58 2.61 -10.34
N PHE A 88 14.18 3.80 -10.71
CA PHE A 88 12.84 4.08 -11.21
C PHE A 88 12.68 3.69 -12.69
N PRO A 89 11.43 3.49 -13.18
CA PRO A 89 11.17 3.26 -14.59
C PRO A 89 11.73 4.36 -15.52
N SER A 90 11.89 5.58 -15.00
CA SER A 90 12.51 6.71 -15.71
C SER A 90 14.05 6.62 -15.85
N GLY A 91 14.68 5.58 -15.29
CA GLY A 91 16.14 5.40 -15.26
C GLY A 91 16.84 6.16 -14.12
N ARG A 92 16.18 7.09 -13.43
CA ARG A 92 16.75 7.80 -12.27
C ARG A 92 16.87 6.86 -11.07
N THR A 93 17.73 7.22 -10.12
CA THR A 93 17.95 6.47 -8.87
C THR A 93 17.71 7.31 -7.64
N ALA A 94 17.43 6.69 -6.51
CA ALA A 94 17.40 7.29 -5.19
C ALA A 94 17.77 6.26 -4.13
N ASP A 95 18.41 6.73 -3.03
CA ASP A 95 18.63 5.91 -1.85
C ASP A 95 17.38 6.02 -0.97
N ALA A 96 16.56 4.97 -0.99
CA ALA A 96 15.31 4.90 -0.28
C ALA A 96 15.52 4.34 1.14
N PHE A 97 14.69 4.73 2.10
CA PHE A 97 14.65 4.10 3.40
C PHE A 97 14.38 2.60 3.28
N CYS A 98 15.16 1.80 4.00
CA CYS A 98 15.07 0.36 3.97
C CYS A 98 15.13 -0.17 5.41
N PRO A 99 13.99 -0.22 6.13
CA PRO A 99 13.99 -0.51 7.57
C PRO A 99 14.44 -1.94 7.88
N THR A 100 15.30 -2.06 8.88
CA THR A 100 15.79 -3.33 9.44
C THR A 100 15.50 -3.44 10.93
N GLU A 101 15.15 -2.34 11.57
CA GLU A 101 14.83 -2.26 12.99
C GLU A 101 13.73 -1.23 13.27
N VAL A 102 12.96 -1.42 14.34
CA VAL A 102 11.85 -0.54 14.75
C VAL A 102 12.30 0.89 15.01
N ALA A 103 13.51 1.07 15.54
CA ALA A 103 14.10 2.39 15.79
C ALA A 103 14.16 3.25 14.52
N GLY A 104 14.40 2.65 13.35
CA GLY A 104 14.40 3.33 12.07
C GLY A 104 13.02 3.89 11.70
N ILE A 105 11.96 3.13 11.97
CA ILE A 105 10.58 3.56 11.75
C ILE A 105 10.24 4.73 12.71
N ALA A 106 10.59 4.59 14.00
CA ALA A 106 10.39 5.65 15.00
C ALA A 106 11.17 6.94 14.65
N TRP A 107 12.41 6.81 14.16
CA TRP A 107 13.19 7.94 13.71
C TRP A 107 12.53 8.64 12.50
N CYS A 108 12.04 7.90 11.52
CA CYS A 108 11.29 8.47 10.38
C CYS A 108 9.99 9.15 10.85
N ALA A 109 9.27 8.58 11.82
CA ALA A 109 8.08 9.19 12.40
C ALA A 109 8.43 10.54 13.07
N ASN A 110 9.59 10.64 13.77
CA ASN A 110 10.09 11.92 14.28
C ASN A 110 10.35 12.96 13.16
N LEU A 111 10.70 12.55 11.94
CA LEU A 111 10.80 13.46 10.79
C LEU A 111 9.43 13.93 10.25
N GLY A 112 8.34 13.53 10.89
CA GLY A 112 6.97 13.81 10.48
C GLY A 112 6.42 12.80 9.43
N THR A 113 7.00 11.62 9.32
CA THR A 113 6.42 10.57 8.50
C THR A 113 5.17 10.04 9.18
N ILE A 114 4.00 10.26 8.56
CA ILE A 114 2.73 9.70 9.01
C ILE A 114 2.50 8.35 8.33
N ASP A 115 2.79 8.24 7.05
CA ASP A 115 2.40 7.11 6.21
C ASP A 115 3.64 6.50 5.53
N PHE A 116 3.84 5.20 5.66
CA PHE A 116 4.94 4.43 5.09
C PHE A 116 4.47 3.62 3.90
N HIS A 117 5.14 3.76 2.77
CA HIS A 117 4.76 3.15 1.50
C HIS A 117 5.86 2.23 0.97
N PRO A 118 5.87 0.93 1.37
CA PRO A 118 6.90 -0.01 0.93
C PRO A 118 6.70 -0.47 -0.51
N TRP A 119 7.82 -0.77 -1.16
CA TRP A 119 7.83 -1.59 -2.37
C TRP A 119 7.37 -3.02 -2.07
N HIS A 120 6.96 -3.72 -3.10
CA HIS A 120 6.64 -5.14 -3.04
C HIS A 120 7.82 -6.04 -3.49
N ALA A 121 9.04 -5.52 -3.34
CA ALA A 121 10.29 -6.24 -3.49
C ALA A 121 11.21 -5.93 -2.31
N ARG A 122 12.14 -6.81 -1.99
CA ARG A 122 13.08 -6.67 -0.87
C ARG A 122 14.50 -6.39 -1.36
N ARG A 123 15.31 -5.75 -0.52
CA ARG A 123 16.70 -5.33 -0.80
C ARG A 123 17.60 -6.38 -1.47
N PRO A 124 17.56 -7.67 -1.13
CA PRO A 124 18.39 -8.67 -1.79
C PRO A 124 18.11 -8.81 -3.30
N ASP A 125 16.85 -8.56 -3.71
CA ASP A 125 16.44 -8.61 -5.11
C ASP A 125 15.32 -7.57 -5.36
N LEU A 126 15.70 -6.45 -5.96
CA LEU A 126 14.78 -5.35 -6.26
C LEU A 126 14.12 -5.47 -7.64
N ASP A 127 14.42 -6.51 -8.40
CA ASP A 127 13.86 -6.71 -9.74
C ASP A 127 12.73 -7.76 -9.74
N HIS A 128 12.65 -8.58 -8.69
CA HIS A 128 11.62 -9.60 -8.54
C HIS A 128 10.77 -9.33 -7.28
N PRO A 129 9.52 -8.91 -7.44
CA PRO A 129 8.61 -8.73 -6.31
C PRO A 129 8.35 -10.06 -5.59
N ASP A 130 8.24 -9.99 -4.26
CA ASP A 130 7.87 -11.10 -3.38
C ASP A 130 6.44 -11.00 -2.86
N GLU A 131 5.65 -10.06 -3.41
CA GLU A 131 4.29 -9.79 -2.96
C GLU A 131 3.39 -9.39 -4.12
N LEU A 132 2.27 -10.10 -4.27
CA LEU A 132 1.15 -9.71 -5.12
C LEU A 132 0.17 -8.88 -4.26
N ARG A 133 -0.19 -7.70 -4.73
CA ARG A 133 -1.08 -6.75 -4.06
C ARG A 133 -2.42 -6.67 -4.76
N ILE A 134 -3.47 -7.00 -4.03
CA ILE A 134 -4.84 -6.87 -4.48
C ILE A 134 -5.41 -5.64 -3.78
N ASP A 135 -5.53 -4.53 -4.52
CA ASP A 135 -6.05 -3.25 -4.02
C ASP A 135 -7.51 -3.09 -4.46
N ILE A 136 -8.41 -3.15 -3.48
CA ILE A 136 -9.87 -3.13 -3.65
C ILE A 136 -10.37 -1.75 -3.23
N ASP A 137 -10.62 -0.89 -4.23
CA ASP A 137 -10.90 0.54 -4.04
C ASP A 137 -12.35 0.91 -4.42
N PRO A 138 -13.23 1.12 -3.44
CA PRO A 138 -14.61 1.53 -3.70
C PRO A 138 -14.64 2.94 -4.32
N GLN A 139 -15.28 3.04 -5.48
CA GLN A 139 -15.44 4.30 -6.20
C GLN A 139 -16.52 5.18 -5.55
N PRO A 140 -16.67 6.47 -5.93
CA PRO A 140 -17.78 7.29 -5.47
C PRO A 140 -19.12 6.61 -5.75
N GLY A 141 -20.01 6.60 -4.77
CA GLY A 141 -21.28 5.87 -4.83
C GLY A 141 -21.23 4.43 -4.30
N THR A 142 -20.03 3.90 -4.02
CA THR A 142 -19.89 2.56 -3.39
C THR A 142 -19.45 2.66 -1.92
N SER A 143 -19.74 1.60 -1.15
CA SER A 143 -19.48 1.52 0.28
C SER A 143 -18.32 0.57 0.62
N PHE A 144 -17.87 0.62 1.88
CA PHE A 144 -16.93 -0.36 2.42
C PHE A 144 -17.52 -1.78 2.42
N GLU A 145 -18.81 -1.91 2.63
CA GLU A 145 -19.53 -3.20 2.59
C GLU A 145 -19.43 -3.86 1.20
N GLN A 146 -19.56 -3.08 0.13
CA GLN A 146 -19.38 -3.58 -1.22
C GLN A 146 -17.92 -3.97 -1.49
N ALA A 147 -16.94 -3.19 -0.98
CA ALA A 147 -15.52 -3.57 -1.05
C ALA A 147 -15.24 -4.86 -0.26
N ARG A 148 -15.89 -5.04 0.90
CA ARG A 148 -15.83 -6.28 1.69
C ARG A 148 -16.37 -7.48 0.91
N THR A 149 -17.51 -7.34 0.25
CA THR A 149 -18.08 -8.40 -0.61
C THR A 149 -17.08 -8.80 -1.71
N VAL A 150 -16.49 -7.83 -2.39
CA VAL A 150 -15.45 -8.09 -3.42
C VAL A 150 -14.21 -8.75 -2.82
N ALA A 151 -13.81 -8.37 -1.60
CA ALA A 151 -12.67 -8.99 -0.92
C ALA A 151 -12.94 -10.48 -0.60
N PHE A 152 -14.16 -10.85 -0.24
CA PHE A 152 -14.51 -12.26 -0.04
C PHE A 152 -14.53 -13.04 -1.35
N VAL A 153 -14.99 -12.46 -2.46
CA VAL A 153 -14.84 -13.07 -3.79
C VAL A 153 -13.35 -13.26 -4.14
N ALA A 154 -12.50 -12.27 -3.82
CA ALA A 154 -11.05 -12.41 -3.99
C ALA A 154 -10.47 -13.55 -3.13
N ARG A 155 -10.95 -13.74 -1.89
CA ARG A 155 -10.58 -14.87 -1.03
C ARG A 155 -10.93 -16.22 -1.66
N GLU A 156 -12.12 -16.35 -2.27
CA GLU A 156 -12.53 -17.57 -2.97
C GLU A 156 -11.61 -17.87 -4.16
N VAL A 157 -11.30 -16.87 -4.99
CA VAL A 157 -10.37 -17.03 -6.12
C VAL A 157 -8.99 -17.46 -5.64
N LEU A 158 -8.47 -16.86 -4.54
CA LEU A 158 -7.22 -17.31 -3.93
C LEU A 158 -7.28 -18.74 -3.45
N GLY A 159 -8.40 -19.15 -2.82
CA GLY A 159 -8.63 -20.51 -2.37
C GLY A 159 -8.57 -21.53 -3.50
N ASP A 160 -9.20 -21.24 -4.64
CA ASP A 160 -9.18 -22.09 -5.84
C ASP A 160 -7.76 -22.24 -6.43
N LEU A 161 -6.92 -21.20 -6.25
CA LEU A 161 -5.51 -21.21 -6.65
C LEU A 161 -4.59 -21.87 -5.60
N GLY A 162 -5.13 -22.29 -4.46
CA GLY A 162 -4.36 -22.80 -3.33
C GLY A 162 -3.44 -21.76 -2.69
N MET A 163 -3.76 -20.46 -2.85
CA MET A 163 -3.04 -19.33 -2.30
C MET A 163 -3.69 -18.82 -1.03
N GLU A 164 -2.89 -18.24 -0.14
CA GLU A 164 -3.35 -17.56 1.07
C GLU A 164 -3.18 -16.04 0.93
N GLY A 165 -4.25 -15.31 1.21
CA GLY A 165 -4.26 -13.86 1.22
C GLY A 165 -4.43 -13.29 2.62
N PHE A 166 -3.74 -12.18 2.89
CA PHE A 166 -3.68 -11.49 4.16
C PHE A 166 -4.36 -10.12 4.03
N PRO A 167 -5.63 -10.00 4.49
CA PRO A 167 -6.40 -8.78 4.33
C PRO A 167 -6.02 -7.71 5.35
N LYS A 168 -6.09 -6.46 4.92
CA LYS A 168 -6.02 -5.29 5.81
C LYS A 168 -6.94 -4.19 5.31
N THR A 169 -7.41 -3.33 6.22
CA THR A 169 -8.07 -2.09 5.81
C THR A 169 -7.05 -1.17 5.13
N SER A 170 -7.47 -0.33 4.21
CA SER A 170 -6.59 0.69 3.65
C SER A 170 -6.36 1.87 4.61
N GLY A 171 -7.05 1.87 5.77
CA GLY A 171 -7.16 3.04 6.65
C GLY A 171 -7.95 4.19 6.01
N ASN A 172 -8.72 3.89 4.98
CA ASN A 172 -9.69 4.77 4.33
C ASN A 172 -10.96 3.93 4.01
N ARG A 173 -11.40 3.84 2.77
CA ARG A 173 -12.61 3.12 2.37
C ARG A 173 -12.34 1.78 1.71
N GLY A 174 -11.11 1.48 1.36
CA GLY A 174 -10.71 0.29 0.61
C GLY A 174 -10.15 -0.81 1.49
N ILE A 175 -9.89 -1.94 0.85
CA ILE A 175 -9.29 -3.14 1.44
C ILE A 175 -8.11 -3.54 0.56
N HIS A 176 -6.98 -3.90 1.20
CA HIS A 176 -5.87 -4.51 0.49
C HIS A 176 -5.75 -5.97 0.93
N VAL A 177 -5.52 -6.86 0.00
CA VAL A 177 -5.16 -8.25 0.30
C VAL A 177 -3.76 -8.50 -0.25
N ASN A 178 -2.84 -8.83 0.63
CA ASN A 178 -1.46 -9.12 0.27
C ASN A 178 -1.26 -10.63 0.17
N VAL A 179 -0.57 -11.09 -0.87
CA VAL A 179 -0.23 -12.49 -1.08
C VAL A 179 1.29 -12.59 -1.22
N ARG A 180 1.94 -13.46 -0.45
CA ARG A 180 3.36 -13.74 -0.62
C ARG A 180 3.58 -14.58 -1.86
N VAL A 181 4.43 -14.11 -2.80
CA VAL A 181 4.77 -14.84 -4.01
C VAL A 181 6.27 -15.14 -4.05
N GLU A 182 6.64 -16.20 -4.78
CA GLU A 182 8.04 -16.52 -5.00
C GLU A 182 8.72 -15.38 -5.78
N PRO A 183 9.88 -14.85 -5.32
CA PRO A 183 10.55 -13.71 -5.96
C PRO A 183 11.37 -14.16 -7.20
N ARG A 184 10.71 -14.66 -8.21
CA ARG A 184 11.33 -15.12 -9.47
C ARG A 184 10.69 -14.56 -10.73
N TRP A 185 9.58 -13.84 -10.58
CA TRP A 185 8.90 -13.15 -11.68
C TRP A 185 9.17 -11.66 -11.64
N THR A 186 9.26 -11.06 -12.80
CA THR A 186 9.43 -9.62 -12.97
C THR A 186 8.18 -8.83 -12.53
N PHE A 187 8.33 -7.54 -12.29
CA PHE A 187 7.19 -6.65 -12.02
C PHE A 187 6.13 -6.69 -13.12
N THR A 188 6.53 -6.88 -14.37
CA THR A 188 5.60 -6.99 -15.50
C THR A 188 4.76 -8.26 -15.40
N GLU A 189 5.40 -9.40 -15.11
CA GLU A 189 4.71 -10.68 -14.95
C GLU A 189 3.78 -10.67 -13.71
N VAL A 190 4.22 -10.13 -12.57
CA VAL A 190 3.35 -10.01 -11.38
C VAL A 190 2.16 -9.08 -11.66
N ARG A 191 2.34 -8.03 -12.46
CA ARG A 191 1.23 -7.17 -12.90
C ARG A 191 0.29 -7.92 -13.85
N TYR A 192 0.78 -8.76 -14.75
CA TYR A 192 -0.06 -9.61 -15.61
C TYR A 192 -0.88 -10.60 -14.78
N ALA A 193 -0.26 -11.23 -13.80
CA ALA A 193 -0.95 -12.07 -12.83
C ALA A 193 -2.04 -11.29 -12.06
N ALA A 194 -1.75 -10.05 -11.65
CA ALA A 194 -2.73 -9.18 -10.99
C ALA A 194 -3.91 -8.81 -11.91
N ILE A 195 -3.68 -8.60 -13.20
CA ILE A 195 -4.75 -8.36 -14.20
C ILE A 195 -5.64 -9.60 -14.34
N ALA A 196 -5.04 -10.78 -14.51
CA ALA A 196 -5.79 -12.03 -14.64
C ALA A 196 -6.64 -12.30 -13.38
N PHE A 197 -6.03 -12.13 -12.20
CA PHE A 197 -6.72 -12.25 -10.92
C PHE A 197 -7.89 -11.26 -10.80
N ALA A 198 -7.64 -9.99 -11.09
CA ALA A 198 -8.65 -8.94 -11.00
C ALA A 198 -9.84 -9.19 -11.94
N ARG A 199 -9.57 -9.67 -13.16
CA ARG A 199 -10.61 -10.05 -14.14
C ARG A 199 -11.44 -11.25 -13.69
N GLU A 200 -10.84 -12.22 -13.01
CA GLU A 200 -11.58 -13.34 -12.47
C GLU A 200 -12.47 -12.93 -11.29
N VAL A 201 -11.96 -12.05 -10.40
CA VAL A 201 -12.77 -11.47 -9.33
C VAL A 201 -13.92 -10.61 -9.93
N GLU A 202 -13.65 -9.78 -10.93
CA GLU A 202 -14.66 -9.00 -11.64
C GLU A 202 -15.76 -9.90 -12.20
N ARG A 203 -15.39 -11.01 -12.86
CA ARG A 203 -16.33 -11.99 -13.44
C ARG A 203 -17.25 -12.63 -12.39
N ARG A 204 -16.70 -12.93 -11.18
CA ARG A 204 -17.46 -13.58 -10.10
C ARG A 204 -18.28 -12.59 -9.25
N SER A 205 -18.06 -11.29 -9.39
CA SER A 205 -18.66 -10.27 -8.52
C SER A 205 -20.03 -9.75 -9.00
N ASP A 206 -20.70 -10.39 -9.92
CA ASP A 206 -22.05 -10.03 -10.43
C ASP A 206 -22.21 -8.54 -10.75
N GLY A 207 -21.18 -7.96 -11.40
CA GLY A 207 -21.17 -6.56 -11.80
C GLY A 207 -20.79 -5.55 -10.70
N LEU A 208 -20.49 -6.01 -9.49
CA LEU A 208 -20.08 -5.16 -8.36
C LEU A 208 -18.65 -4.66 -8.50
N ALA A 209 -17.74 -5.43 -9.09
CA ALA A 209 -16.35 -5.07 -9.30
C ALA A 209 -16.07 -4.61 -10.74
N THR A 210 -14.93 -3.92 -10.95
CA THR A 210 -14.46 -3.52 -12.27
C THR A 210 -12.93 -3.46 -12.33
N THR A 211 -12.38 -3.80 -13.50
CA THR A 211 -10.98 -3.60 -13.86
C THR A 211 -10.77 -2.41 -14.79
N ALA A 212 -11.80 -1.63 -15.09
CA ALA A 212 -11.72 -0.48 -15.98
C ALA A 212 -10.75 0.57 -15.42
N TRP A 213 -9.69 0.88 -16.21
CA TRP A 213 -8.68 1.83 -15.78
C TRP A 213 -9.21 3.27 -15.69
N TRP A 214 -10.00 3.68 -16.66
CA TRP A 214 -10.51 5.06 -16.74
C TRP A 214 -11.69 5.26 -15.79
N LYS A 215 -11.63 6.30 -14.98
CA LYS A 215 -12.67 6.61 -13.98
C LYS A 215 -14.06 6.75 -14.59
N GLU A 216 -14.13 7.29 -15.80
CA GLU A 216 -15.38 7.48 -16.54
C GLU A 216 -16.09 6.15 -16.89
N GLU A 217 -15.35 5.05 -16.91
CA GLU A 217 -15.86 3.72 -17.26
C GLU A 217 -16.20 2.87 -16.03
N ARG A 218 -15.78 3.30 -14.82
CA ARG A 218 -15.92 2.49 -13.60
C ARG A 218 -17.36 2.45 -13.07
N GLY A 219 -18.13 3.52 -13.27
CA GLY A 219 -19.46 3.65 -12.66
C GLY A 219 -19.39 3.55 -11.13
N GLU A 220 -20.51 3.16 -10.50
CA GLU A 220 -20.61 2.90 -9.06
C GLU A 220 -20.19 1.46 -8.75
N LYS A 221 -18.91 1.13 -9.01
CA LYS A 221 -18.34 -0.20 -8.79
C LYS A 221 -17.10 -0.12 -7.92
N VAL A 222 -16.70 -1.25 -7.42
CA VAL A 222 -15.44 -1.43 -6.70
C VAL A 222 -14.33 -1.70 -7.72
N PHE A 223 -13.32 -0.82 -7.76
CA PHE A 223 -12.19 -0.96 -8.67
C PHE A 223 -11.12 -1.86 -8.06
N ILE A 224 -10.64 -2.83 -8.83
CA ILE A 224 -9.50 -3.66 -8.43
C ILE A 224 -8.27 -3.12 -9.15
N ASP A 225 -7.39 -2.41 -8.40
CA ASP A 225 -6.21 -1.73 -8.97
C ASP A 225 -5.02 -2.69 -9.14
N TYR A 226 -4.94 -3.31 -10.30
CA TYR A 226 -3.83 -4.17 -10.70
C TYR A 226 -2.50 -3.40 -10.89
N ASN A 227 -2.55 -2.09 -11.11
CA ASN A 227 -1.36 -1.26 -11.33
C ASN A 227 -0.53 -1.03 -10.06
N GLN A 228 -1.05 -1.37 -8.88
CA GLN A 228 -0.24 -1.37 -7.65
C GLN A 228 0.87 -2.44 -7.68
N ASN A 229 0.85 -3.33 -8.66
CA ASN A 229 1.89 -4.34 -8.89
C ASN A 229 2.94 -3.89 -9.93
N ALA A 230 2.82 -2.72 -10.52
CA ALA A 230 3.85 -2.16 -11.39
C ALA A 230 5.05 -1.66 -10.57
N ARG A 231 6.24 -1.67 -11.19
CA ARG A 231 7.46 -1.16 -10.54
C ARG A 231 7.26 0.28 -10.05
N ASP A 232 7.80 0.62 -8.88
CA ASP A 232 7.69 1.95 -8.24
C ASP A 232 6.26 2.31 -7.80
N ARG A 233 5.33 1.37 -7.79
CA ARG A 233 4.01 1.55 -7.21
C ARG A 233 3.99 1.04 -5.78
N THR A 234 3.30 1.78 -4.93
CA THR A 234 3.28 1.49 -3.49
C THR A 234 1.90 1.75 -2.92
N VAL A 235 1.53 0.96 -1.94
CA VAL A 235 0.36 1.18 -1.08
C VAL A 235 0.82 1.43 0.35
N ALA A 236 -0.05 1.96 1.19
CA ALA A 236 0.24 2.08 2.62
C ALA A 236 0.61 0.71 3.20
N GLY A 237 1.73 0.64 3.90
CA GLY A 237 2.16 -0.57 4.60
C GLY A 237 1.20 -0.96 5.71
N ALA A 238 1.19 -2.23 6.11
CA ALA A 238 0.45 -2.67 7.30
C ALA A 238 0.92 -1.87 8.52
N TYR A 239 -0.02 -1.54 9.39
CA TYR A 239 0.15 -0.66 10.57
C TYR A 239 0.50 0.80 10.25
N SER A 240 0.51 1.21 8.99
CA SER A 240 0.78 2.60 8.62
C SER A 240 -0.39 3.51 9.03
N VAL A 241 -0.09 4.59 9.76
CA VAL A 241 -1.08 5.64 10.05
C VAL A 241 -1.38 6.37 8.74
N ARG A 242 -2.64 6.71 8.52
CA ARG A 242 -3.03 7.48 7.34
C ARG A 242 -3.03 8.96 7.64
N ALA A 243 -2.58 9.74 6.68
CA ALA A 243 -2.61 11.20 6.77
C ALA A 243 -4.06 11.71 6.60
N ARG A 244 -4.87 11.46 7.61
CA ARG A 244 -6.27 11.83 7.74
C ARG A 244 -6.52 12.48 9.09
N PRO A 245 -7.53 13.35 9.24
CA PRO A 245 -7.81 14.02 10.51
C PRO A 245 -8.02 13.08 11.69
N ASP A 246 -8.61 11.91 11.44
CA ASP A 246 -8.95 10.85 12.41
C ASP A 246 -7.81 9.86 12.70
N ALA A 247 -6.65 10.05 12.06
CA ALA A 247 -5.45 9.21 12.22
C ALA A 247 -5.74 7.70 12.13
N THR A 248 -6.63 7.30 11.22
CA THR A 248 -6.92 5.89 10.95
C THR A 248 -5.67 5.14 10.49
N VAL A 249 -5.68 3.83 10.66
CA VAL A 249 -4.56 2.95 10.38
C VAL A 249 -4.88 1.97 9.25
N SER A 250 -3.90 1.68 8.41
CA SER A 250 -3.95 0.55 7.49
C SER A 250 -3.79 -0.75 8.30
N ALA A 251 -4.88 -1.19 8.90
CA ALA A 251 -4.91 -2.21 9.94
C ALA A 251 -4.97 -3.62 9.36
N PRO A 252 -3.98 -4.49 9.65
CA PRO A 252 -4.11 -5.92 9.42
C PRO A 252 -5.29 -6.49 10.19
N VAL A 253 -6.08 -7.32 9.52
CA VAL A 253 -7.23 -8.02 10.10
C VAL A 253 -7.22 -9.48 9.64
N THR A 254 -7.87 -10.36 10.40
CA THR A 254 -8.18 -11.70 9.90
C THR A 254 -9.36 -11.66 8.92
N TRP A 255 -9.58 -12.73 8.18
CA TRP A 255 -10.76 -12.82 7.30
C TRP A 255 -12.08 -12.81 8.08
N GLU A 256 -12.07 -13.35 9.31
CA GLU A 256 -13.21 -13.33 10.22
C GLU A 256 -13.50 -11.90 10.69
N GLU A 257 -12.46 -11.19 11.15
CA GLU A 257 -12.60 -9.78 11.56
C GLU A 257 -13.05 -8.89 10.39
N LEU A 258 -12.56 -9.14 9.17
CA LEU A 258 -12.99 -8.40 7.99
C LEU A 258 -14.50 -8.50 7.76
N GLY A 259 -15.14 -9.60 8.18
CA GLY A 259 -16.58 -9.80 8.08
C GLY A 259 -17.40 -8.71 8.77
N ASP A 260 -16.93 -8.20 9.89
CA ASP A 260 -17.71 -7.33 10.78
C ASP A 260 -17.05 -5.96 11.07
N CYS A 261 -15.74 -5.78 10.79
CA CYS A 261 -15.03 -4.57 11.19
C CYS A 261 -15.50 -3.30 10.47
N ASP A 262 -15.45 -2.17 11.19
CA ASP A 262 -15.45 -0.84 10.57
C ASP A 262 -14.00 -0.34 10.48
N PRO A 263 -13.49 0.10 9.32
CA PRO A 263 -12.12 0.60 9.20
C PRO A 263 -11.84 1.81 10.11
N ARG A 264 -12.88 2.50 10.61
CA ARG A 264 -12.75 3.62 11.55
C ARG A 264 -12.46 3.18 12.99
N ASP A 265 -12.64 1.89 13.31
CA ASP A 265 -12.31 1.33 14.63
C ASP A 265 -10.78 1.20 14.82
N PHE A 266 -10.02 1.31 13.74
CA PHE A 266 -8.57 1.16 13.74
C PHE A 266 -7.88 2.51 13.56
N ASP A 267 -7.47 3.11 14.65
CA ASP A 267 -6.76 4.38 14.69
C ASP A 267 -5.47 4.31 15.52
N ILE A 268 -4.77 5.45 15.63
CA ILE A 268 -3.53 5.58 16.38
C ILE A 268 -3.66 5.25 17.88
N ARG A 269 -4.88 5.26 18.45
CA ARG A 269 -5.14 5.00 19.88
C ARG A 269 -5.62 3.58 20.12
N THR A 270 -6.44 3.03 19.24
CA THR A 270 -7.02 1.68 19.40
C THR A 270 -6.05 0.56 19.01
N MET A 271 -5.23 0.80 17.99
CA MET A 271 -4.31 -0.21 17.47
C MET A 271 -3.22 -0.67 18.45
N PRO A 272 -2.63 0.18 19.33
CA PRO A 272 -1.66 -0.29 20.33
C PRO A 272 -2.21 -1.34 21.28
N GLU A 273 -3.41 -1.14 21.81
CA GLU A 273 -4.07 -2.11 22.69
C GLU A 273 -4.39 -3.41 21.94
N ARG A 274 -4.94 -3.28 20.72
CA ARG A 274 -5.21 -4.44 19.86
C ARG A 274 -3.95 -5.23 19.56
N PHE A 275 -2.84 -4.56 19.22
CA PHE A 275 -1.57 -5.21 18.94
C PHE A 275 -0.99 -5.91 20.18
N ALA A 276 -1.07 -5.27 21.33
CA ALA A 276 -0.63 -5.89 22.61
C ALA A 276 -1.41 -7.17 22.93
N LYS A 277 -2.70 -7.22 22.56
CA LYS A 277 -3.59 -8.37 22.81
C LYS A 277 -3.41 -9.50 21.80
N LEU A 278 -3.29 -9.20 20.51
CA LEU A 278 -3.34 -10.18 19.40
C LEU A 278 -1.98 -10.42 18.75
N GLY A 279 -1.02 -9.51 18.94
CA GLY A 279 0.21 -9.47 18.16
C GLY A 279 -0.03 -9.10 16.70
N ASP A 280 0.93 -9.42 15.83
CA ASP A 280 0.77 -9.22 14.39
C ASP A 280 -0.10 -10.34 13.79
N VAL A 281 -1.31 -10.01 13.38
CA VAL A 281 -2.23 -10.98 12.76
C VAL A 281 -1.79 -11.42 11.36
N HIS A 282 -0.84 -10.71 10.75
CA HIS A 282 -0.20 -11.11 9.48
C HIS A 282 1.12 -11.88 9.67
N ARG A 283 1.49 -12.28 10.91
CA ARG A 283 2.77 -12.93 11.22
C ARG A 283 3.08 -14.16 10.35
N GLY A 284 2.05 -14.90 9.92
CA GLY A 284 2.18 -16.08 9.06
C GLY A 284 2.39 -15.77 7.58
N MET A 285 2.35 -14.50 7.17
CA MET A 285 2.45 -14.14 5.74
C MET A 285 3.78 -14.53 5.11
N ASP A 286 4.85 -14.59 5.87
CA ASP A 286 6.19 -14.94 5.39
C ASP A 286 6.49 -16.47 5.44
N ASP A 287 5.55 -17.29 5.95
CA ASP A 287 5.77 -18.74 6.14
C ASP A 287 5.70 -19.50 4.81
N ARG A 288 4.97 -18.99 3.83
CA ARG A 288 4.80 -19.63 2.53
C ARG A 288 4.69 -18.62 1.39
N ALA A 289 5.49 -18.84 0.34
CA ALA A 289 5.39 -18.11 -0.93
C ALA A 289 4.70 -18.97 -2.01
N PHE A 290 3.88 -18.34 -2.85
CA PHE A 290 3.09 -19.02 -3.87
C PHE A 290 3.60 -18.72 -5.27
N ALA A 291 3.47 -19.71 -6.16
CA ALA A 291 3.71 -19.55 -7.58
C ALA A 291 2.54 -18.84 -8.27
N ILE A 292 2.83 -17.97 -9.24
CA ILE A 292 1.81 -17.25 -10.03
C ILE A 292 1.61 -17.83 -11.44
N GLY A 293 2.16 -19.00 -11.73
CA GLY A 293 2.12 -19.60 -13.07
C GLY A 293 0.72 -19.72 -13.64
N THR A 294 -0.23 -20.24 -12.88
CA THR A 294 -1.64 -20.37 -13.30
C THR A 294 -2.28 -19.03 -13.65
N LEU A 295 -1.94 -17.96 -12.90
CA LEU A 295 -2.43 -16.61 -13.21
C LEU A 295 -1.85 -16.08 -14.52
N LEU A 296 -0.58 -16.40 -14.82
CA LEU A 296 0.03 -16.06 -16.11
C LEU A 296 -0.59 -16.83 -17.26
N GLU A 297 -0.88 -18.12 -17.08
CA GLU A 297 -1.64 -18.92 -18.05
C GLU A 297 -3.04 -18.32 -18.33
N TRP A 298 -3.74 -17.86 -17.29
CA TRP A 298 -5.02 -17.17 -17.45
C TRP A 298 -4.87 -15.85 -18.22
N TYR A 299 -3.80 -15.08 -17.93
CA TYR A 299 -3.53 -13.85 -18.65
C TYR A 299 -3.25 -14.08 -20.14
N GLU A 300 -2.45 -15.09 -20.47
CA GLU A 300 -2.12 -15.46 -21.86
C GLU A 300 -3.34 -15.98 -22.64
N ALA A 301 -4.23 -16.69 -21.97
CA ALA A 301 -5.47 -17.19 -22.57
C ALA A 301 -6.55 -16.11 -22.75
N ASP A 302 -6.42 -14.96 -22.12
CA ASP A 302 -7.40 -13.86 -22.19
C ASP A 302 -7.15 -12.95 -23.39
N GLU A 303 -8.00 -13.07 -24.42
CA GLU A 303 -7.92 -12.28 -25.67
C GLU A 303 -8.03 -10.76 -25.46
N ARG A 304 -8.48 -10.30 -24.29
CA ARG A 304 -8.55 -8.85 -23.96
C ARG A 304 -7.18 -8.18 -23.84
N GLY A 305 -6.10 -8.97 -23.69
CA GLY A 305 -4.72 -8.47 -23.65
C GLY A 305 -4.41 -7.59 -22.45
N ASP A 306 -3.38 -6.73 -22.58
CA ASP A 306 -2.90 -5.85 -21.50
C ASP A 306 -3.85 -4.67 -21.25
N LEU A 307 -3.75 -4.10 -20.05
CA LEU A 307 -4.49 -2.92 -19.62
C LEU A 307 -3.52 -1.71 -19.47
N PRO A 308 -4.04 -0.45 -19.57
CA PRO A 308 -3.18 0.72 -19.52
C PRO A 308 -2.40 0.84 -18.21
N TYR A 309 -1.12 1.23 -18.32
CA TYR A 309 -0.36 1.77 -17.18
C TYR A 309 -0.83 3.19 -16.82
N PRO A 310 -0.52 3.68 -15.61
CA PRO A 310 -0.83 5.06 -15.25
C PRO A 310 -0.23 6.08 -16.23
N PRO A 311 -0.88 7.23 -16.48
CA PRO A 311 -0.45 8.21 -17.48
C PRO A 311 0.97 8.75 -17.28
N ASN A 312 1.43 8.83 -16.02
CA ASN A 312 2.77 9.29 -15.64
C ASN A 312 3.83 8.17 -15.61
N TYR A 313 3.45 6.94 -15.96
CA TYR A 313 4.36 5.81 -16.05
C TYR A 313 4.99 5.78 -17.47
N PRO A 314 6.28 5.42 -17.63
CA PRO A 314 6.85 5.23 -18.95
C PRO A 314 6.03 4.24 -19.77
N LYS A 315 5.93 4.48 -21.08
CA LYS A 315 5.21 3.56 -21.96
C LYS A 315 5.95 2.22 -22.00
N MET A 316 5.21 1.16 -21.72
CA MET A 316 5.77 -0.21 -21.69
C MET A 316 5.55 -0.89 -23.04
N PRO A 317 6.46 -1.83 -23.44
CA PRO A 317 6.25 -2.65 -24.63
C PRO A 317 4.93 -3.44 -24.55
N GLY A 318 4.17 -3.46 -25.64
CA GLY A 318 2.89 -4.19 -25.72
C GLY A 318 1.69 -3.50 -25.02
N GLU A 319 1.92 -2.41 -24.33
CA GLU A 319 0.87 -1.66 -23.66
C GLU A 319 -0.12 -1.02 -24.66
N PRO A 320 -1.45 -1.11 -24.42
CA PRO A 320 -2.46 -0.45 -25.26
C PRO A 320 -2.32 1.08 -25.21
N MET A 321 -2.94 1.78 -26.17
CA MET A 321 -2.96 3.23 -26.19
C MET A 321 -3.64 3.79 -24.94
N ARG A 322 -2.98 4.77 -24.27
CA ARG A 322 -3.51 5.45 -23.08
C ARG A 322 -4.41 6.63 -23.51
N VAL A 323 -5.50 6.35 -24.20
CA VAL A 323 -6.44 7.37 -24.62
C VAL A 323 -7.61 7.41 -23.65
N GLN A 324 -7.79 8.54 -22.96
CA GLN A 324 -8.99 8.77 -22.15
C GLN A 324 -10.24 8.71 -23.03
N PRO A 325 -11.31 8.00 -22.62
CA PRO A 325 -12.55 7.92 -23.39
C PRO A 325 -13.13 9.28 -23.75
N SER A 326 -13.12 10.24 -22.83
CA SER A 326 -13.55 11.62 -23.07
C SER A 326 -12.73 12.37 -24.12
N LYS A 327 -11.44 12.03 -24.27
CA LYS A 327 -10.55 12.61 -25.29
C LYS A 327 -10.60 11.88 -26.62
N ALA A 328 -10.93 10.59 -26.60
CA ALA A 328 -11.12 9.81 -27.83
C ALA A 328 -12.33 10.28 -28.65
N ARG A 329 -13.37 10.81 -27.97
CA ARG A 329 -14.57 11.40 -28.59
C ARG A 329 -14.34 12.80 -29.22
N ALA A 330 -13.25 13.45 -28.85
CA ALA A 330 -12.89 14.80 -29.34
C ALA A 330 -11.89 14.77 -30.52
N ARG A 331 -11.92 13.76 -31.39
CA ARG A 331 -11.13 13.79 -32.62
C ARG A 331 -11.72 14.84 -33.56
N PRO A 332 -10.91 15.78 -34.09
CA PRO A 332 -11.41 16.74 -35.10
C PRO A 332 -11.77 15.95 -36.37
N GLY A 333 -13.03 15.92 -36.70
CA GLY A 333 -13.55 15.27 -37.93
C GLY A 333 -15.03 14.93 -37.87
N ASP A 334 -15.66 14.92 -36.71
CA ASP A 334 -17.08 14.56 -36.57
C ASP A 334 -18.03 15.75 -36.51
N ASP A 335 -17.51 17.00 -36.61
CA ASP A 335 -18.29 18.22 -36.75
C ASP A 335 -18.08 18.79 -38.18
N GLN A 336 -18.65 18.16 -39.20
CA GLN A 336 -19.03 18.84 -40.41
C GLN A 336 -20.48 18.46 -40.79
N PRO A 337 -21.33 19.46 -41.01
CA PRO A 337 -22.75 19.31 -41.29
C PRO A 337 -23.06 18.60 -42.62
#